data_bd38898daadd2fac662c3e0fc979ee60
#
_entry.id   bd38898daadd2fac662c3e0fc979ee60
#
_cell.length_a   1.000
_cell.length_b   1.000
_cell.length_c   1.000
_cell.angle_alpha   90.00
_cell.angle_beta   90.00
_cell.angle_gamma   90.00
#
_symmetry.space_group_name_H-M   'P 1'
#
loop_
_entity.id
_entity.type
_entity.pdbx_description
1 polymer ?
#
loop_
_entity_poly.entity_id
_entity_poly.type
_entity_poly.pdbx_seq_one_letter_code
_entity_poly.pdbx_strand_id
1 'polypeptide(L)'
;MKMRLDKVLHDNGFGTRSSIKKMLHKKECLVNGVRIIDGSFKVEDSDEVCIEGEILSLKKYIYIMLNKAKGYVTSTKDPEYKTVMELLPSKWANRDLFPVGRLDIDTEGLLILTNDGIFAHKVISPKYNIVKRYYVRLKRDFTNEEFEEVKKSFASGVVFKNGYKCLPATVVACKKDGYIVGISEGKYHQVKKMFLCVDNEVIYLKRISIGDLILDENL
;
A
#
# COMPACT_ATOMS: atom_id res chain seq x y z
N MET A 1 -23.64 -9.18 4.50
CA MET A 1 -23.95 -8.20 3.43
C MET A 1 -24.31 -8.98 2.19
N LYS A 2 -25.34 -8.53 1.38
CA LYS A 2 -25.75 -9.28 0.17
C LYS A 2 -25.02 -8.79 -1.06
N MET A 3 -24.27 -9.66 -1.73
CA MET A 3 -23.58 -9.37 -2.99
C MET A 3 -24.16 -10.20 -4.13
N ARG A 4 -24.06 -9.72 -5.36
CA ARG A 4 -24.47 -10.50 -6.52
C ARG A 4 -23.39 -11.54 -6.83
N LEU A 5 -23.81 -12.75 -7.22
CA LEU A 5 -22.89 -13.84 -7.58
C LEU A 5 -21.96 -13.46 -8.76
N ASP A 6 -22.51 -12.74 -9.78
CA ASP A 6 -21.69 -12.25 -10.91
C ASP A 6 -20.58 -11.30 -10.47
N LYS A 7 -20.82 -10.48 -9.44
CA LYS A 7 -19.80 -9.61 -8.86
C LYS A 7 -18.76 -10.42 -8.10
N VAL A 8 -19.17 -11.38 -7.28
CA VAL A 8 -18.23 -12.26 -6.56
C VAL A 8 -17.31 -13.00 -7.52
N LEU A 9 -17.86 -13.56 -8.60
CA LEU A 9 -17.09 -14.25 -9.64
C LEU A 9 -16.15 -13.29 -10.38
N HIS A 10 -16.62 -12.09 -10.73
CA HIS A 10 -15.77 -11.05 -11.33
C HIS A 10 -14.59 -10.70 -10.42
N ASP A 11 -14.90 -10.40 -9.17
CA ASP A 11 -13.90 -10.04 -8.15
C ASP A 11 -12.89 -11.18 -7.91
N ASN A 12 -13.25 -12.44 -8.15
CA ASN A 12 -12.36 -13.60 -8.08
C ASN A 12 -11.67 -13.94 -9.41
N GLY A 13 -11.77 -13.09 -10.43
CA GLY A 13 -10.98 -13.21 -11.66
C GLY A 13 -11.62 -14.05 -12.77
N PHE A 14 -12.88 -14.49 -12.64
CA PHE A 14 -13.56 -15.33 -13.63
C PHE A 14 -14.02 -14.59 -14.89
N GLY A 15 -13.68 -13.30 -15.03
CA GLY A 15 -13.93 -12.52 -16.24
C GLY A 15 -14.93 -11.37 -16.05
N THR A 16 -15.45 -10.84 -17.17
CA THR A 16 -16.45 -9.77 -17.16
C THR A 16 -17.84 -10.32 -16.78
N ARG A 17 -18.75 -9.48 -16.31
CA ARG A 17 -20.13 -9.90 -15.98
C ARG A 17 -20.85 -10.60 -17.14
N SER A 18 -20.60 -10.16 -18.38
CA SER A 18 -21.19 -10.80 -19.58
C SER A 18 -20.59 -12.18 -19.86
N SER A 19 -19.29 -12.35 -19.69
CA SER A 19 -18.64 -13.68 -19.84
C SER A 19 -19.04 -14.63 -18.71
N ILE A 20 -19.16 -14.12 -17.48
CA ILE A 20 -19.62 -14.89 -16.31
C ILE A 20 -21.02 -15.46 -16.52
N LYS A 21 -21.96 -14.68 -17.08
CA LYS A 21 -23.30 -15.19 -17.41
C LYS A 21 -23.24 -16.42 -18.32
N LYS A 22 -22.39 -16.38 -19.36
CA LYS A 22 -22.19 -17.54 -20.26
C LYS A 22 -21.48 -18.70 -19.57
N MET A 23 -20.54 -18.40 -18.68
CA MET A 23 -19.77 -19.36 -17.91
C MET A 23 -20.65 -20.18 -16.94
N LEU A 24 -21.57 -19.52 -16.19
CA LEU A 24 -22.46 -20.16 -15.25
C LEU A 24 -23.38 -21.23 -15.88
N HIS A 25 -23.66 -21.13 -17.17
CA HIS A 25 -24.37 -22.19 -17.89
C HIS A 25 -23.50 -23.39 -18.23
N LYS A 26 -22.18 -23.20 -18.33
CA LYS A 26 -21.22 -24.25 -18.78
C LYS A 26 -20.45 -24.89 -17.62
N LYS A 27 -20.16 -24.14 -16.59
CA LYS A 27 -19.38 -24.59 -15.45
C LYS A 27 -20.27 -24.78 -14.21
N GLU A 28 -19.88 -25.68 -13.36
CA GLU A 28 -20.57 -25.90 -12.10
C GLU A 28 -20.18 -24.79 -11.11
N CYS A 29 -21.19 -24.05 -10.66
CA CYS A 29 -21.07 -23.06 -9.59
C CYS A 29 -22.08 -23.39 -8.50
N LEU A 30 -21.59 -23.64 -7.30
CA LEU A 30 -22.39 -24.02 -6.15
C LEU A 30 -22.41 -22.89 -5.13
N VAL A 31 -23.56 -22.62 -4.55
CA VAL A 31 -23.73 -21.78 -3.35
C VAL A 31 -24.33 -22.66 -2.28
N ASN A 32 -23.60 -22.87 -1.19
CA ASN A 32 -23.97 -23.80 -0.12
C ASN A 32 -24.35 -25.20 -0.65
N GLY A 33 -23.59 -25.70 -1.61
CA GLY A 33 -23.83 -27.00 -2.26
C GLY A 33 -24.94 -27.02 -3.31
N VAL A 34 -25.67 -25.93 -3.54
CA VAL A 34 -26.74 -25.82 -4.54
C VAL A 34 -26.24 -25.15 -5.81
N ARG A 35 -26.45 -25.79 -6.97
CA ARG A 35 -26.03 -25.24 -8.26
C ARG A 35 -26.82 -23.99 -8.63
N ILE A 36 -26.11 -22.90 -8.91
CA ILE A 36 -26.67 -21.58 -9.30
C ILE A 36 -26.17 -21.22 -10.70
N ILE A 37 -27.11 -20.91 -11.60
CA ILE A 37 -26.82 -20.44 -12.98
C ILE A 37 -27.16 -18.96 -13.19
N ASP A 38 -27.87 -18.34 -12.23
CA ASP A 38 -28.24 -16.94 -12.30
C ASP A 38 -27.18 -16.05 -11.61
N GLY A 39 -26.43 -15.28 -12.38
CA GLY A 39 -25.45 -14.32 -11.85
C GLY A 39 -26.05 -13.21 -10.99
N SER A 40 -27.37 -12.98 -11.05
CA SER A 40 -28.04 -11.99 -10.17
C SER A 40 -28.36 -12.53 -8.78
N PHE A 41 -28.20 -13.84 -8.55
CA PHE A 41 -28.38 -14.47 -7.27
C PHE A 41 -27.59 -13.73 -6.17
N LYS A 42 -28.20 -13.58 -5.00
CA LYS A 42 -27.59 -12.86 -3.87
C LYS A 42 -26.94 -13.83 -2.91
N VAL A 43 -25.63 -13.65 -2.71
CA VAL A 43 -24.85 -14.39 -1.72
C VAL A 43 -24.55 -13.50 -0.53
N GLU A 44 -24.49 -14.08 0.65
CA GLU A 44 -24.14 -13.43 1.91
C GLU A 44 -22.69 -13.78 2.31
N ASP A 45 -22.12 -12.99 3.23
CA ASP A 45 -20.73 -13.19 3.68
C ASP A 45 -20.51 -14.57 4.37
N SER A 46 -21.60 -15.18 4.85
CA SER A 46 -21.60 -16.51 5.48
C SER A 46 -21.77 -17.68 4.49
N ASP A 47 -22.12 -17.37 3.23
CA ASP A 47 -22.32 -18.42 2.23
C ASP A 47 -20.97 -18.98 1.74
N GLU A 48 -20.96 -20.25 1.39
CA GLU A 48 -19.86 -20.88 0.67
C GLU A 48 -20.15 -20.84 -0.84
N VAL A 49 -19.29 -20.19 -1.62
CA VAL A 49 -19.36 -20.19 -3.07
C VAL A 49 -18.22 -21.02 -3.62
N CYS A 50 -18.55 -22.07 -4.36
CA CYS A 50 -17.58 -22.96 -4.98
C CYS A 50 -17.79 -22.99 -6.49
N ILE A 51 -16.71 -22.95 -7.27
CA ILE A 51 -16.73 -23.12 -8.73
C ILE A 51 -15.68 -24.14 -9.14
N GLU A 52 -16.11 -25.19 -9.83
CA GLU A 52 -15.23 -26.30 -10.26
C GLU A 52 -14.33 -26.85 -9.12
N GLY A 53 -14.86 -26.90 -7.89
CA GLY A 53 -14.15 -27.39 -6.71
C GLY A 53 -13.30 -26.34 -5.97
N GLU A 54 -13.19 -25.11 -6.49
CA GLU A 54 -12.47 -24.01 -5.83
C GLU A 54 -13.44 -23.16 -5.00
N ILE A 55 -13.17 -23.05 -3.67
CA ILE A 55 -13.95 -22.19 -2.75
C ILE A 55 -13.48 -20.75 -2.93
N LEU A 56 -14.43 -19.85 -3.18
CA LEU A 56 -14.15 -18.44 -3.45
C LEU A 56 -14.18 -17.58 -2.19
N SER A 57 -13.31 -16.59 -2.16
CA SER A 57 -13.35 -15.56 -1.11
C SER A 57 -14.50 -14.58 -1.35
N LEU A 58 -15.38 -14.46 -0.38
CA LEU A 58 -16.47 -13.46 -0.35
C LEU A 58 -16.09 -12.16 0.32
N LYS A 59 -14.82 -12.03 0.77
CA LYS A 59 -14.35 -10.82 1.45
C LYS A 59 -14.48 -9.61 0.53
N LYS A 60 -15.29 -8.64 0.97
CA LYS A 60 -15.52 -7.37 0.24
C LYS A 60 -14.24 -6.57 0.13
N TYR A 61 -13.49 -6.47 1.22
CA TYR A 61 -12.27 -5.68 1.28
C TYR A 61 -11.04 -6.60 1.33
N ILE A 62 -10.04 -6.17 0.59
CA ILE A 62 -8.76 -6.86 0.46
C ILE A 62 -7.68 -5.90 0.93
N TYR A 63 -6.72 -6.42 1.68
CA TYR A 63 -5.56 -5.68 2.13
C TYR A 63 -4.33 -6.53 1.83
N ILE A 64 -3.45 -6.03 0.99
CA ILE A 64 -2.23 -6.72 0.59
C ILE A 64 -1.05 -5.89 1.08
N MET A 65 -0.17 -6.51 1.84
CA MET A 65 1.16 -5.97 2.12
C MET A 65 2.06 -6.27 0.93
N LEU A 66 2.72 -5.25 0.42
CA LEU A 66 3.71 -5.35 -0.63
C LEU A 66 5.03 -4.76 -0.14
N ASN A 67 6.11 -5.49 -0.30
CA ASN A 67 7.45 -4.95 -0.23
C ASN A 67 7.82 -4.38 -1.61
N LYS A 68 7.50 -3.09 -1.81
CA LYS A 68 7.72 -2.44 -3.11
C LYS A 68 9.20 -2.43 -3.47
N ALA A 69 9.53 -2.97 -4.62
CA ALA A 69 10.85 -2.88 -5.19
C ALA A 69 11.11 -1.48 -5.82
N LYS A 70 12.39 -1.08 -5.90
CA LYS A 70 12.84 0.06 -6.70
C LYS A 70 12.48 -0.12 -8.17
N GLY A 71 12.23 0.99 -8.87
CA GLY A 71 11.94 0.99 -10.32
C GLY A 71 10.45 0.88 -10.69
N TYR A 72 9.56 0.74 -9.71
CA TYR A 72 8.11 0.71 -9.94
C TYR A 72 7.46 1.99 -9.42
N VAL A 73 6.59 2.59 -10.24
CA VAL A 73 5.79 3.74 -9.80
C VAL A 73 4.58 3.28 -8.98
N THR A 74 4.22 4.08 -7.98
CA THR A 74 3.03 3.83 -7.15
C THR A 74 1.79 4.37 -7.85
N SER A 75 1.33 3.63 -8.83
CA SER A 75 0.14 3.92 -9.64
C SER A 75 -0.57 2.63 -10.02
N THR A 76 -1.85 2.70 -10.34
CA THR A 76 -2.62 1.58 -10.91
C THR A 76 -2.36 1.40 -12.41
N LYS A 77 -1.99 2.49 -13.10
CA LYS A 77 -1.61 2.51 -14.52
C LYS A 77 -0.61 3.64 -14.75
N ASP A 78 0.35 3.40 -15.63
CA ASP A 78 1.32 4.41 -16.06
C ASP A 78 1.73 4.12 -17.51
N PRO A 79 1.83 5.13 -18.41
CA PRO A 79 2.18 4.91 -19.81
C PRO A 79 3.67 4.64 -20.04
N GLU A 80 4.53 5.01 -19.11
CA GLU A 80 6.00 5.03 -19.27
C GLU A 80 6.70 4.03 -18.35
N TYR A 81 6.20 3.88 -17.12
CA TYR A 81 6.87 3.12 -16.08
C TYR A 81 6.06 1.90 -15.64
N LYS A 82 6.77 0.85 -15.24
CA LYS A 82 6.16 -0.29 -14.56
C LYS A 82 5.49 0.15 -13.28
N THR A 83 4.29 -0.35 -13.04
CA THR A 83 3.48 -0.01 -11.88
C THR A 83 3.59 -1.06 -10.78
N VAL A 84 3.28 -0.67 -9.55
CA VAL A 84 3.21 -1.61 -8.41
C VAL A 84 2.17 -2.72 -8.62
N MET A 85 1.21 -2.54 -9.53
CA MET A 85 0.20 -3.56 -9.86
C MET A 85 0.81 -4.76 -10.57
N GLU A 86 1.90 -4.57 -11.32
CA GLU A 86 2.61 -5.64 -12.03
C GLU A 86 3.39 -6.58 -11.08
N LEU A 87 3.60 -6.15 -9.82
CA LEU A 87 4.19 -6.98 -8.78
C LEU A 87 3.19 -7.98 -8.16
N LEU A 88 1.90 -7.83 -8.48
CA LEU A 88 0.87 -8.69 -7.94
C LEU A 88 0.65 -9.94 -8.79
N PRO A 89 0.37 -11.11 -8.17
CA PRO A 89 -0.14 -12.28 -8.89
C PRO A 89 -1.42 -11.96 -9.66
N SER A 90 -1.60 -12.58 -10.84
CA SER A 90 -2.73 -12.35 -11.76
C SER A 90 -4.12 -12.51 -11.12
N LYS A 91 -4.25 -13.36 -10.09
CA LYS A 91 -5.49 -13.53 -9.32
C LYS A 91 -6.03 -12.25 -8.68
N TRP A 92 -5.20 -11.22 -8.55
CA TRP A 92 -5.59 -9.92 -7.99
C TRP A 92 -5.98 -8.87 -9.04
N ALA A 93 -5.80 -9.16 -10.35
CA ALA A 93 -5.98 -8.20 -11.44
C ALA A 93 -7.38 -7.57 -11.51
N ASN A 94 -8.43 -8.31 -11.12
CA ASN A 94 -9.84 -7.85 -11.20
C ASN A 94 -10.41 -7.39 -9.84
N ARG A 95 -9.56 -7.10 -8.86
CA ARG A 95 -10.00 -6.76 -7.50
C ARG A 95 -10.15 -5.26 -7.24
N ASP A 96 -10.01 -4.42 -8.26
CA ASP A 96 -10.08 -2.94 -8.15
C ASP A 96 -9.13 -2.39 -7.08
N LEU A 97 -7.95 -3.02 -6.93
CA LEU A 97 -6.96 -2.62 -5.94
C LEU A 97 -6.27 -1.32 -6.33
N PHE A 98 -5.97 -0.52 -5.33
CA PHE A 98 -5.17 0.70 -5.48
C PHE A 98 -4.22 0.87 -4.29
N PRO A 99 -3.10 1.59 -4.45
CA PRO A 99 -2.13 1.78 -3.40
C PRO A 99 -2.61 2.79 -2.33
N VAL A 100 -2.31 2.49 -1.06
CA VAL A 100 -2.57 3.35 0.10
C VAL A 100 -1.41 4.30 0.28
N GLY A 101 -1.53 5.48 -0.28
CA GLY A 101 -0.45 6.44 -0.39
C GLY A 101 0.56 6.07 -1.49
N ARG A 102 1.67 6.78 -1.51
CA ARG A 102 2.68 6.63 -2.56
C ARG A 102 4.07 6.48 -1.96
N LEU A 103 4.92 5.76 -2.68
CA LEU A 103 6.36 5.76 -2.56
C LEU A 103 6.95 6.21 -3.90
N ASP A 104 8.06 6.91 -3.86
CA ASP A 104 8.77 7.33 -5.06
C ASP A 104 9.27 6.10 -5.84
N ILE A 105 9.60 6.27 -7.12
CA ILE A 105 10.05 5.18 -7.98
C ILE A 105 11.32 4.49 -7.44
N ASP A 106 12.20 5.26 -6.81
CA ASP A 106 13.45 4.82 -6.21
C ASP A 106 13.36 4.45 -4.72
N THR A 107 12.17 4.61 -4.11
CA THR A 107 11.90 4.26 -2.71
C THR A 107 11.32 2.86 -2.62
N GLU A 108 11.79 2.09 -1.68
CA GLU A 108 11.39 0.70 -1.45
C GLU A 108 10.50 0.53 -0.21
N GLY A 109 10.02 -0.69 0.01
CA GLY A 109 9.46 -1.14 1.27
C GLY A 109 7.94 -1.16 1.33
N LEU A 110 7.41 -1.05 2.54
CA LEU A 110 6.01 -1.29 2.85
C LEU A 110 5.05 -0.40 2.06
N LEU A 111 4.27 -1.03 1.22
CA LEU A 111 3.12 -0.42 0.55
C LEU A 111 1.90 -1.31 0.80
N ILE A 112 0.77 -0.70 1.12
CA ILE A 112 -0.51 -1.40 1.23
C ILE A 112 -1.27 -1.19 -0.06
N LEU A 113 -1.85 -2.28 -0.59
CA LEU A 113 -2.82 -2.24 -1.69
C LEU A 113 -4.17 -2.70 -1.15
N THR A 114 -5.24 -1.99 -1.51
CA THR A 114 -6.60 -2.31 -1.04
C THR A 114 -7.64 -1.82 -2.03
N ASN A 115 -8.86 -2.32 -1.89
CA ASN A 115 -10.07 -1.77 -2.51
C ASN A 115 -10.98 -1.05 -1.48
N ASP A 116 -10.48 -0.80 -0.26
CA ASP A 116 -11.18 -0.05 0.79
C ASP A 116 -10.72 1.41 0.82
N GLY A 117 -11.51 2.29 0.18
CA GLY A 117 -11.21 3.73 0.14
C GLY A 117 -11.30 4.41 1.50
N ILE A 118 -12.16 3.93 2.42
CA ILE A 118 -12.30 4.50 3.76
C ILE A 118 -11.04 4.21 4.57
N PHE A 119 -10.57 2.97 4.55
CA PHE A 119 -9.31 2.59 5.18
C PHE A 119 -8.14 3.39 4.60
N ALA A 120 -8.01 3.43 3.27
CA ALA A 120 -6.94 4.15 2.60
C ALA A 120 -6.90 5.63 3.00
N HIS A 121 -8.06 6.29 3.00
CA HIS A 121 -8.17 7.69 3.44
C HIS A 121 -7.70 7.88 4.89
N LYS A 122 -8.08 6.98 5.80
CA LYS A 122 -7.63 7.04 7.21
C LYS A 122 -6.11 6.92 7.33
N VAL A 123 -5.49 6.02 6.58
CA VAL A 123 -4.03 5.79 6.62
C VAL A 123 -3.24 6.96 6.04
N ILE A 124 -3.76 7.59 4.96
CA ILE A 124 -3.04 8.67 4.25
C ILE A 124 -3.22 10.02 4.94
N SER A 125 -4.41 10.29 5.47
CA SER A 125 -4.78 11.61 5.98
C SER A 125 -3.96 11.98 7.24
N PRO A 126 -3.31 13.16 7.27
CA PRO A 126 -2.58 13.63 8.43
C PRO A 126 -3.43 13.76 9.70
N LYS A 127 -4.75 13.93 9.54
CA LYS A 127 -5.73 14.03 10.64
C LYS A 127 -5.65 12.86 11.63
N TYR A 128 -5.27 11.67 11.15
CA TYR A 128 -5.21 10.47 11.98
C TYR A 128 -3.83 10.21 12.58
N ASN A 129 -2.84 11.08 12.31
CA ASN A 129 -1.49 11.02 12.85
C ASN A 129 -0.80 9.64 12.72
N ILE A 130 -1.11 8.89 11.67
CA ILE A 130 -0.50 7.57 11.46
C ILE A 130 0.95 7.76 11.02
N VAL A 131 1.87 7.41 11.91
CA VAL A 131 3.31 7.55 11.68
C VAL A 131 3.79 6.53 10.67
N LYS A 132 4.52 6.99 9.65
CA LYS A 132 5.25 6.16 8.69
C LYS A 132 6.71 6.21 9.06
N ARG A 133 7.35 5.04 9.27
CA ARG A 133 8.76 4.98 9.59
C ARG A 133 9.57 4.51 8.38
N TYR A 134 10.68 5.19 8.17
CA TYR A 134 11.57 4.94 7.04
C TYR A 134 12.97 4.65 7.57
N TYR A 135 13.57 3.60 7.05
CA TYR A 135 15.02 3.40 7.14
C TYR A 135 15.69 4.23 6.04
N VAL A 136 16.71 4.99 6.44
CA VAL A 136 17.38 5.99 5.60
C VAL A 136 18.89 5.76 5.66
N ARG A 137 19.54 5.73 4.50
CA ARG A 137 21.02 5.89 4.42
C ARG A 137 21.32 7.23 3.79
N LEU A 138 22.31 7.90 4.36
CA LEU A 138 22.73 9.23 3.95
C LEU A 138 24.07 9.17 3.22
N LYS A 139 24.36 10.20 2.45
CA LYS A 139 25.61 10.34 1.71
C LYS A 139 26.83 10.48 2.64
N ARG A 140 26.63 11.10 3.80
CA ARG A 140 27.61 11.18 4.88
C ARG A 140 26.93 10.95 6.24
N ASP A 141 27.68 10.45 7.18
CA ASP A 141 27.24 10.37 8.56
C ASP A 141 27.30 11.76 9.21
N PHE A 142 26.47 11.95 10.23
CA PHE A 142 26.53 13.11 11.09
C PHE A 142 27.51 12.87 12.24
N THR A 143 28.20 13.94 12.69
CA THR A 143 28.82 13.91 14.01
C THR A 143 27.75 13.85 15.10
N ASN A 144 28.15 13.58 16.34
CA ASN A 144 27.17 13.55 17.45
C ASN A 144 26.48 14.91 17.64
N GLU A 145 27.24 16.01 17.53
CA GLU A 145 26.75 17.37 17.65
C GLU A 145 25.76 17.72 16.54
N GLU A 146 26.13 17.45 15.27
CA GLU A 146 25.25 17.65 14.13
C GLU A 146 23.95 16.85 14.28
N PHE A 147 24.06 15.59 14.75
CA PHE A 147 22.88 14.74 14.90
C PHE A 147 21.92 15.24 15.97
N GLU A 148 22.42 15.79 17.07
CA GLU A 148 21.55 16.44 18.08
C GLU A 148 20.82 17.67 17.50
N GLU A 149 21.46 18.46 16.65
CA GLU A 149 20.82 19.59 15.97
C GLU A 149 19.76 19.11 14.95
N VAL A 150 20.06 18.05 14.19
CA VAL A 150 19.09 17.42 13.27
C VAL A 150 17.86 16.94 14.01
N LYS A 151 18.02 16.27 15.16
CA LYS A 151 16.90 15.83 16.00
C LYS A 151 16.02 17.01 16.44
N LYS A 152 16.63 18.10 16.89
CA LYS A 152 15.90 19.32 17.29
C LYS A 152 15.15 19.94 16.10
N SER A 153 15.80 20.03 14.95
CA SER A 153 15.21 20.55 13.71
C SER A 153 14.01 19.73 13.28
N PHE A 154 14.13 18.41 13.27
CA PHE A 154 13.04 17.49 12.89
C PHE A 154 11.88 17.58 13.89
N ALA A 155 12.16 17.61 15.17
CA ALA A 155 11.14 17.71 16.23
C ALA A 155 10.38 19.04 16.20
N SER A 156 11.01 20.14 15.76
CA SER A 156 10.37 21.45 15.62
C SER A 156 9.61 21.63 14.30
N GLY A 157 9.82 20.73 13.35
CA GLY A 157 9.28 20.80 11.99
C GLY A 157 10.19 21.56 11.03
N VAL A 158 10.82 20.84 10.12
CA VAL A 158 11.71 21.37 9.08
C VAL A 158 10.95 22.30 8.14
N VAL A 159 11.54 23.43 7.77
CA VAL A 159 10.96 24.37 6.79
C VAL A 159 11.63 24.17 5.44
N PHE A 160 10.84 23.83 4.41
CA PHE A 160 11.33 23.67 3.05
C PHE A 160 11.60 25.03 2.36
N LYS A 161 12.38 25.03 1.30
CA LYS A 161 12.70 26.25 0.51
C LYS A 161 11.46 27.01 0.00
N ASN A 162 10.34 26.34 -0.19
CA ASN A 162 9.07 26.95 -0.60
C ASN A 162 8.24 27.50 0.57
N GLY A 163 8.80 27.57 1.78
CA GLY A 163 8.14 28.07 3.00
C GLY A 163 7.24 27.07 3.72
N TYR A 164 7.05 25.85 3.18
CA TYR A 164 6.23 24.84 3.86
C TYR A 164 6.95 24.34 5.12
N LYS A 165 6.29 24.45 6.27
CA LYS A 165 6.75 23.90 7.54
C LYS A 165 6.17 22.50 7.73
N CYS A 166 7.03 21.48 7.81
CA CYS A 166 6.63 20.11 8.08
C CYS A 166 6.05 19.95 9.49
N LEU A 167 5.19 18.95 9.66
CA LEU A 167 4.83 18.49 10.99
C LEU A 167 6.06 17.95 11.72
N PRO A 168 6.06 17.96 13.07
CA PRO A 168 7.12 17.36 13.86
C PRO A 168 7.41 15.93 13.44
N ALA A 169 8.68 15.60 13.34
CA ALA A 169 9.17 14.30 12.93
C ALA A 169 10.22 13.79 13.93
N THR A 170 10.43 12.48 13.92
CA THR A 170 11.47 11.84 14.75
C THR A 170 12.60 11.35 13.86
N VAL A 171 13.84 11.40 14.36
CA VAL A 171 14.98 10.72 13.74
C VAL A 171 15.82 10.08 14.83
N VAL A 172 16.17 8.81 14.62
CA VAL A 172 17.03 8.04 15.52
C VAL A 172 18.09 7.32 14.72
N ALA A 173 19.30 7.23 15.26
CA ALA A 173 20.38 6.46 14.64
C ALA A 173 20.08 4.97 14.76
N CYS A 174 20.38 4.21 13.71
CA CYS A 174 20.23 2.77 13.68
C CYS A 174 21.60 2.11 13.95
N LYS A 175 21.61 1.01 14.71
CA LYS A 175 22.85 0.27 15.03
C LYS A 175 23.57 -0.33 13.80
N LYS A 176 22.88 -0.46 12.66
CA LYS A 176 23.36 -1.04 11.41
C LYS A 176 23.53 0.00 10.31
N ASP A 177 24.29 1.06 10.53
CA ASP A 177 24.48 2.16 9.56
C ASP A 177 23.20 2.77 9.01
N GLY A 178 22.90 4.00 9.39
CA GLY A 178 21.76 4.75 8.91
C GLY A 178 20.85 5.24 10.01
N TYR A 179 19.65 5.67 9.60
CA TYR A 179 18.72 6.36 10.48
C TYR A 179 17.30 5.85 10.27
N ILE A 180 16.49 5.91 11.33
CA ILE A 180 15.04 5.68 11.24
C ILE A 180 14.34 7.02 11.42
N VAL A 181 13.56 7.42 10.41
CA VAL A 181 12.78 8.66 10.40
C VAL A 181 11.30 8.33 10.50
N GLY A 182 10.61 8.97 11.45
CA GLY A 182 9.15 8.87 11.61
C GLY A 182 8.47 10.17 11.22
N ILE A 183 7.51 10.11 10.29
CA ILE A 183 6.66 11.24 9.87
C ILE A 183 5.19 10.86 9.92
N SER A 184 4.30 11.81 10.29
CA SER A 184 2.85 11.61 10.33
C SER A 184 2.11 12.14 9.10
N GLU A 185 2.82 12.75 8.18
CA GLU A 185 2.33 13.27 6.89
C GLU A 185 3.06 12.63 5.71
N GLY A 186 2.85 13.12 4.48
CA GLY A 186 3.50 12.53 3.30
C GLY A 186 3.51 13.53 2.14
N LYS A 187 4.32 14.59 2.24
CA LYS A 187 4.52 15.53 1.13
C LYS A 187 5.47 14.96 0.09
N TYR A 188 5.41 15.50 -1.11
CA TYR A 188 6.25 15.10 -2.23
C TYR A 188 7.73 15.13 -1.86
N HIS A 189 8.39 13.96 -1.91
CA HIS A 189 9.78 13.70 -1.54
C HIS A 189 10.14 14.18 -0.12
N GLN A 190 9.21 14.08 0.84
CA GLN A 190 9.33 14.76 2.15
C GLN A 190 10.62 14.38 2.88
N VAL A 191 10.87 13.09 3.10
CA VAL A 191 12.06 12.63 3.86
C VAL A 191 13.34 13.10 3.19
N LYS A 192 13.44 12.98 1.85
CA LYS A 192 14.60 13.46 1.08
C LYS A 192 14.82 14.96 1.27
N LYS A 193 13.75 15.76 1.14
CA LYS A 193 13.82 17.23 1.32
C LYS A 193 14.18 17.63 2.75
N MET A 194 13.71 16.89 3.76
CA MET A 194 14.07 17.16 5.14
C MET A 194 15.57 17.05 5.37
N PHE A 195 16.20 16.00 4.82
CA PHE A 195 17.65 15.86 4.91
C PHE A 195 18.42 16.88 4.08
N LEU A 196 17.90 17.30 2.92
CA LEU A 196 18.49 18.41 2.15
C LEU A 196 18.47 19.73 2.93
N CYS A 197 17.50 19.96 3.81
CA CYS A 197 17.45 21.17 4.66
C CYS A 197 18.47 21.15 5.81
N VAL A 198 19.11 20.03 6.08
CA VAL A 198 20.18 19.86 7.06
C VAL A 198 21.49 19.43 6.37
N ASP A 199 21.69 19.90 5.15
CA ASP A 199 22.88 19.74 4.31
C ASP A 199 23.35 18.29 4.14
N ASN A 200 22.38 17.36 3.99
CA ASN A 200 22.69 15.97 3.70
C ASN A 200 21.76 15.41 2.61
N GLU A 201 22.13 14.31 2.02
CA GLU A 201 21.44 13.68 0.90
C GLU A 201 21.06 12.23 1.23
N VAL A 202 19.80 11.86 0.95
CA VAL A 202 19.31 10.48 1.09
C VAL A 202 19.77 9.66 -0.12
N ILE A 203 20.60 8.65 0.10
CA ILE A 203 21.05 7.73 -0.95
C ILE A 203 20.26 6.41 -0.96
N TYR A 204 19.56 6.07 0.12
CA TYR A 204 18.67 4.92 0.21
C TYR A 204 17.50 5.23 1.12
N LEU A 205 16.29 4.84 0.70
CA LEU A 205 15.05 5.06 1.43
C LEU A 205 14.15 3.84 1.34
N LYS A 206 13.79 3.28 2.50
CA LYS A 206 12.87 2.14 2.60
C LYS A 206 11.82 2.39 3.68
N ARG A 207 10.53 2.34 3.34
CA ARG A 207 9.48 2.40 4.35
C ARG A 207 9.36 1.07 5.07
N ILE A 208 9.59 1.08 6.37
CA ILE A 208 9.61 -0.12 7.21
C ILE A 208 8.34 -0.32 8.05
N SER A 209 7.56 0.76 8.28
CA SER A 209 6.26 0.61 8.96
C SER A 209 5.26 1.71 8.60
N ILE A 210 3.98 1.40 8.80
CA ILE A 210 2.84 2.33 8.76
C ILE A 210 2.02 2.09 10.04
N GLY A 211 2.05 3.03 10.99
CA GLY A 211 1.52 2.80 12.33
C GLY A 211 2.22 1.60 12.99
N ASP A 212 1.42 0.64 13.42
CA ASP A 212 1.89 -0.61 14.05
C ASP A 212 2.14 -1.73 13.04
N LEU A 213 1.75 -1.52 11.77
CA LEU A 213 2.05 -2.48 10.71
C LEU A 213 3.51 -2.39 10.31
N ILE A 214 4.27 -3.45 10.57
CA ILE A 214 5.69 -3.58 10.23
C ILE A 214 5.82 -4.39 8.95
N LEU A 215 6.77 -4.00 8.09
CA LEU A 215 7.10 -4.75 6.88
C LEU A 215 7.59 -6.15 7.25
N ASP A 216 6.99 -7.17 6.65
CA ASP A 216 7.53 -8.53 6.69
C ASP A 216 8.76 -8.60 5.77
N GLU A 217 9.92 -8.91 6.33
CA GLU A 217 11.18 -8.97 5.58
C GLU A 217 11.26 -10.18 4.64
N ASN A 218 10.34 -11.14 4.77
CA ASN A 218 10.29 -12.33 3.91
C ASN A 218 9.47 -12.09 2.61
N LEU A 219 8.91 -10.91 2.43
CA LEU A 219 8.18 -10.51 1.23
C LEU A 219 9.13 -10.00 0.14
#